data_0f54dcfd63418b058d8856af363f02e0
#
_entry.id   0f54dcfd63418b058d8856af363f02e0
#
_cell.length_a   1.000
_cell.length_b   1.000
_cell.length_c   1.000
_cell.angle_alpha   90.00
_cell.angle_beta   90.00
_cell.angle_gamma   90.00
#
_symmetry.space_group_name_H-M   'P 1'
#
loop_
_entity.id
_entity.type
_entity.pdbx_description
1 polymer ?
#
loop_
_entity_poly.entity_id
_entity_poly.type
_entity_poly.pdbx_seq_one_letter_code
_entity_poly.pdbx_strand_id
1 'polypeptide(L)'
;MKSRAMGVPLLLLVVLGSAESAFRAHRRYTPDWPSVDSRPLPDWFDKAKFGVFVHWGVFSVPAWGSEWFWWHWKGQGSPDYMRFMSDNYPPGFSYADFGPQFTAHFFDPENWADLFQASGAKYVVLTAKHHEGFTNWPSPVSWNWNSKDVGPHRDLVGELGTAIRKRNIRYGLYHSLFEWFHPLYLLDKKNGFKTQHFVAAKTMPELYDLVNRYKPDLIWSDGDWESPDTYWNSTDFLSWLYNDSPVKDEVVVNDRWGVNCSCQHGGYYNCEDRFQPSRLPDHKWEMCTTVDRQSWGYRRNMMMADVADEAEIIAELVQTVSLGGNYLLNIGPTKDGLIAPIFQERLLAVGKWLNISGEAVYASKPWRVQSEKNASVWYTSKGSVVYAIFLHWPENGVLNLQSPKTTSSAQITMLGIQKDLKWSTNPQEGLLIYLPPSPPSALPVEFAWTIKMTGVE
;
A
#
# COMPACT_ATOMS: atom_id res chain seq x y z
N MET A 1 -77.38 -17.76 42.21
CA MET A 1 -76.30 -16.97 42.74
C MET A 1 -75.24 -16.80 41.61
N LYS A 2 -75.09 -15.60 41.04
CA LYS A 2 -74.29 -15.32 39.86
C LYS A 2 -72.91 -14.88 40.33
N SER A 3 -71.87 -15.61 39.98
CA SER A 3 -70.47 -15.20 40.16
C SER A 3 -70.00 -14.49 38.90
N ARG A 4 -69.61 -13.22 39.07
CA ARG A 4 -68.97 -12.42 38.02
C ARG A 4 -67.47 -12.68 38.05
N ALA A 5 -66.92 -13.14 36.94
CA ALA A 5 -65.49 -13.16 36.69
C ALA A 5 -65.09 -11.80 36.09
N MET A 6 -64.17 -11.10 36.76
CA MET A 6 -63.53 -9.91 36.21
C MET A 6 -62.39 -10.30 35.30
N GLY A 7 -62.50 -9.98 34.00
CA GLY A 7 -61.44 -10.11 33.05
C GLY A 7 -60.48 -8.89 33.13
N VAL A 8 -59.20 -9.17 33.28
CA VAL A 8 -58.13 -8.20 33.17
C VAL A 8 -57.74 -8.08 31.69
N PRO A 9 -57.74 -6.92 31.07
CA PRO A 9 -57.26 -6.78 29.70
C PRO A 9 -55.71 -6.82 29.67
N LEU A 10 -55.20 -7.81 28.97
CA LEU A 10 -53.78 -7.93 28.64
C LEU A 10 -53.45 -6.85 27.61
N LEU A 11 -52.74 -5.80 28.02
CA LEU A 11 -52.25 -4.77 27.13
C LEU A 11 -51.02 -5.34 26.37
N LEU A 12 -51.24 -5.71 25.11
CA LEU A 12 -50.16 -6.10 24.20
C LEU A 12 -49.39 -4.85 23.76
N LEU A 13 -48.25 -4.56 24.38
CA LEU A 13 -47.32 -3.54 23.90
C LEU A 13 -46.64 -4.14 22.64
N VAL A 14 -47.14 -3.73 21.48
CA VAL A 14 -46.39 -3.95 20.20
C VAL A 14 -45.30 -2.90 20.16
N VAL A 15 -44.08 -3.30 20.50
CA VAL A 15 -42.87 -2.53 20.22
C VAL A 15 -42.65 -2.62 18.72
N LEU A 16 -43.11 -1.65 17.96
CA LEU A 16 -42.70 -1.39 16.60
C LEU A 16 -41.23 -0.94 16.63
N GLY A 17 -40.31 -1.91 16.62
CA GLY A 17 -38.94 -1.65 16.23
C GLY A 17 -38.95 -1.22 14.78
N SER A 18 -38.85 0.07 14.54
CA SER A 18 -38.55 0.64 13.24
C SER A 18 -37.19 0.13 12.81
N ALA A 19 -37.19 -0.96 12.06
CA ALA A 19 -36.06 -1.30 11.21
C ALA A 19 -36.00 -0.23 10.12
N GLU A 20 -35.29 0.86 10.39
CA GLU A 20 -34.72 1.72 9.37
C GLU A 20 -33.62 0.94 8.64
N SER A 21 -34.01 -0.07 7.89
CA SER A 21 -33.32 -0.50 6.72
C SER A 21 -33.50 0.61 5.69
N ALA A 22 -32.72 1.68 5.87
CA ALA A 22 -32.57 2.67 4.83
C ALA A 22 -32.02 1.95 3.61
N PHE A 23 -32.89 1.69 2.63
CA PHE A 23 -32.52 1.59 1.24
C PHE A 23 -31.78 2.89 0.91
N ARG A 24 -30.47 2.93 1.11
CA ARG A 24 -29.61 3.91 0.44
C ARG A 24 -29.79 3.56 -1.04
N ALA A 25 -30.63 4.33 -1.73
CA ALA A 25 -30.61 4.36 -3.18
C ALA A 25 -29.13 4.57 -3.54
N HIS A 26 -28.49 3.56 -4.12
CA HIS A 26 -27.11 3.66 -4.55
C HIS A 26 -27.06 4.82 -5.54
N ARG A 27 -26.58 5.97 -5.08
CA ARG A 27 -26.37 7.12 -5.95
C ARG A 27 -25.37 6.68 -7.00
N ARG A 28 -25.80 6.63 -8.26
CA ARG A 28 -24.92 6.27 -9.37
C ARG A 28 -23.89 7.38 -9.57
N TYR A 29 -22.63 7.04 -9.62
CA TYR A 29 -21.54 7.99 -9.86
C TYR A 29 -21.52 8.37 -11.35
N THR A 30 -21.45 9.68 -11.60
CA THR A 30 -21.27 10.24 -12.95
C THR A 30 -19.78 10.36 -13.29
N PRO A 31 -19.37 10.38 -14.59
CA PRO A 31 -17.97 10.44 -15.00
C PRO A 31 -17.41 11.88 -14.87
N ASP A 32 -17.41 12.38 -13.65
CA ASP A 32 -16.83 13.66 -13.27
C ASP A 32 -16.20 13.55 -11.86
N TRP A 33 -15.17 14.33 -11.60
CA TRP A 33 -14.43 14.26 -10.34
C TRP A 33 -15.29 14.55 -9.11
N PRO A 34 -16.14 15.58 -9.09
CA PRO A 34 -17.01 15.81 -7.93
C PRO A 34 -17.88 14.60 -7.55
N SER A 35 -18.33 13.83 -8.53
CA SER A 35 -19.11 12.63 -8.29
C SER A 35 -18.22 11.45 -7.86
N VAL A 36 -17.14 11.19 -8.57
CA VAL A 36 -16.21 10.09 -8.29
C VAL A 36 -15.57 10.25 -6.90
N ASP A 37 -15.09 11.44 -6.56
CA ASP A 37 -14.46 11.75 -5.27
C ASP A 37 -15.45 11.71 -4.09
N SER A 38 -16.76 11.82 -4.35
CA SER A 38 -17.77 11.70 -3.31
C SER A 38 -17.95 10.28 -2.77
N ARG A 39 -17.30 9.26 -3.41
CA ARG A 39 -17.38 7.88 -2.97
C ARG A 39 -16.63 7.68 -1.65
N PRO A 40 -17.29 7.17 -0.59
CA PRO A 40 -16.59 6.84 0.64
C PRO A 40 -15.51 5.78 0.40
N LEU A 41 -14.34 6.00 0.96
CA LEU A 41 -13.27 5.00 0.93
C LEU A 41 -13.69 3.77 1.74
N PRO A 42 -13.59 2.55 1.20
CA PRO A 42 -13.86 1.32 1.93
C PRO A 42 -12.99 1.20 3.19
N ASP A 43 -13.63 0.90 4.31
CA ASP A 43 -13.03 0.85 5.64
C ASP A 43 -11.79 -0.04 5.76
N TRP A 44 -11.76 -1.13 4.96
CA TRP A 44 -10.66 -2.09 5.02
C TRP A 44 -9.31 -1.46 4.75
N PHE A 45 -9.26 -0.48 3.83
CA PHE A 45 -7.99 0.15 3.42
C PHE A 45 -7.38 0.96 4.57
N ASP A 46 -8.19 1.80 5.24
CA ASP A 46 -7.67 2.53 6.39
C ASP A 46 -7.30 1.60 7.57
N LYS A 47 -8.02 0.49 7.75
CA LYS A 47 -7.70 -0.50 8.79
C LYS A 47 -6.43 -1.29 8.50
N ALA A 48 -6.07 -1.47 7.24
CA ALA A 48 -4.94 -2.30 6.79
C ALA A 48 -3.59 -1.74 7.21
N LYS A 49 -3.34 -0.45 7.05
CA LYS A 49 -2.14 0.31 7.44
C LYS A 49 -0.83 -0.10 6.77
N PHE A 50 -0.58 -1.40 6.55
CA PHE A 50 0.65 -1.91 5.99
C PHE A 50 0.39 -2.86 4.82
N GLY A 51 1.08 -2.62 3.70
CA GLY A 51 1.07 -3.45 2.51
C GLY A 51 2.47 -3.68 1.93
N VAL A 52 2.57 -4.68 1.05
CA VAL A 52 3.78 -4.96 0.28
C VAL A 52 3.53 -4.66 -1.19
N PHE A 53 4.42 -3.90 -1.80
CA PHE A 53 4.47 -3.64 -3.23
C PHE A 53 5.47 -4.57 -3.88
N VAL A 54 5.17 -5.09 -5.07
CA VAL A 54 6.06 -5.99 -5.80
C VAL A 54 6.25 -5.45 -7.21
N HIS A 55 7.43 -4.87 -7.49
CA HIS A 55 7.82 -4.47 -8.83
C HIS A 55 8.55 -5.60 -9.54
N TRP A 56 7.87 -6.25 -10.47
CA TRP A 56 8.38 -7.43 -11.16
C TRP A 56 7.94 -7.48 -12.61
N GLY A 57 8.89 -7.73 -13.51
CA GLY A 57 8.66 -7.74 -14.94
C GLY A 57 9.94 -8.00 -15.72
N VAL A 58 9.91 -7.76 -17.02
CA VAL A 58 11.06 -7.95 -17.93
C VAL A 58 12.28 -7.10 -17.53
N PHE A 59 12.09 -5.95 -16.89
CA PHE A 59 13.19 -5.13 -16.35
C PHE A 59 14.03 -5.88 -15.29
N SER A 60 13.51 -6.93 -14.67
CA SER A 60 14.28 -7.81 -13.77
C SER A 60 15.29 -8.69 -14.51
N VAL A 61 15.29 -8.73 -15.84
CA VAL A 61 16.26 -9.50 -16.65
C VAL A 61 17.60 -8.78 -16.76
N PRO A 62 17.68 -7.54 -17.32
CA PRO A 62 18.91 -6.78 -17.25
C PRO A 62 19.29 -6.48 -15.80
N ALA A 63 18.30 -6.22 -14.95
CA ALA A 63 18.46 -5.99 -13.53
C ALA A 63 19.63 -5.06 -13.21
N TRP A 64 19.71 -3.92 -13.89
CA TRP A 64 20.81 -2.97 -13.77
C TRP A 64 20.29 -1.53 -13.77
N GLY A 65 20.76 -0.75 -12.83
CA GLY A 65 20.34 0.62 -12.65
C GLY A 65 18.95 0.74 -12.01
N SER A 66 17.89 0.57 -12.79
CA SER A 66 16.51 0.58 -12.27
C SER A 66 15.53 -0.16 -13.23
N GLU A 67 14.26 -0.25 -12.83
CA GLU A 67 13.14 -0.72 -13.65
C GLU A 67 12.89 0.16 -14.88
N TRP A 68 13.40 1.40 -14.89
CA TRP A 68 13.39 2.31 -16.03
C TRP A 68 14.47 2.00 -17.07
N PHE A 69 15.07 0.80 -17.02
CA PHE A 69 16.19 0.39 -17.85
C PHE A 69 15.99 0.72 -19.34
N TRP A 70 14.85 0.33 -19.93
CA TRP A 70 14.60 0.54 -21.35
C TRP A 70 14.52 2.04 -21.70
N TRP A 71 13.88 2.84 -20.84
CA TRP A 71 13.82 4.28 -21.02
C TRP A 71 15.20 4.93 -20.95
N HIS A 72 16.01 4.61 -19.96
CA HIS A 72 17.37 5.12 -19.84
C HIS A 72 18.24 4.72 -21.02
N TRP A 73 18.12 3.46 -21.49
CA TRP A 73 18.87 2.98 -22.63
C TRP A 73 18.44 3.62 -23.95
N LYS A 74 17.16 3.61 -24.30
CA LYS A 74 16.64 4.01 -25.61
C LYS A 74 15.93 5.35 -25.64
N GLY A 75 15.23 5.74 -24.58
CA GLY A 75 14.52 7.03 -24.50
C GLY A 75 15.46 8.19 -24.24
N GLN A 76 16.34 8.06 -23.24
CA GLN A 76 17.31 9.07 -22.89
C GLN A 76 18.66 8.91 -23.61
N GLY A 77 19.03 7.69 -24.03
CA GLY A 77 20.34 7.42 -24.58
C GLY A 77 21.47 7.58 -23.54
N SER A 78 21.19 7.20 -22.29
CA SER A 78 22.13 7.35 -21.17
C SER A 78 23.43 6.57 -21.43
N PRO A 79 24.63 7.24 -21.37
CA PRO A 79 25.90 6.59 -21.71
C PRO A 79 26.20 5.32 -20.93
N ASP A 80 25.85 5.29 -19.64
CA ASP A 80 26.13 4.12 -18.81
C ASP A 80 25.26 2.91 -19.20
N TYR A 81 23.99 3.14 -19.54
CA TYR A 81 23.08 2.10 -20.02
C TYR A 81 23.47 1.63 -21.43
N MET A 82 23.91 2.52 -22.30
CA MET A 82 24.44 2.18 -23.62
C MET A 82 25.70 1.33 -23.51
N ARG A 83 26.63 1.72 -22.62
CA ARG A 83 27.85 0.94 -22.32
C ARG A 83 27.52 -0.42 -21.75
N PHE A 84 26.63 -0.48 -20.76
CA PHE A 84 26.18 -1.75 -20.19
C PHE A 84 25.65 -2.69 -21.27
N MET A 85 24.87 -2.19 -22.23
CA MET A 85 24.35 -3.00 -23.32
C MET A 85 25.46 -3.45 -24.28
N SER A 86 26.38 -2.55 -24.67
CA SER A 86 27.49 -2.91 -25.56
C SER A 86 28.46 -3.93 -24.97
N ASP A 87 28.66 -3.88 -23.65
CA ASP A 87 29.60 -4.74 -22.95
C ASP A 87 29.02 -6.13 -22.64
N ASN A 88 27.70 -6.25 -22.55
CA ASN A 88 27.05 -7.49 -22.08
C ASN A 88 26.18 -8.21 -23.12
N TYR A 89 25.83 -7.54 -24.24
CA TYR A 89 24.89 -8.11 -25.24
C TYR A 89 25.43 -7.91 -26.67
N PRO A 90 25.11 -8.85 -27.59
CA PRO A 90 25.59 -8.75 -28.97
C PRO A 90 24.94 -7.57 -29.71
N PRO A 91 25.62 -7.09 -30.79
CA PRO A 91 24.99 -6.09 -31.67
C PRO A 91 23.65 -6.54 -32.21
N GLY A 92 22.69 -5.63 -32.22
CA GLY A 92 21.32 -5.92 -32.66
C GLY A 92 20.39 -6.45 -31.57
N PHE A 93 20.89 -6.73 -30.36
CA PHE A 93 20.04 -7.12 -29.23
C PHE A 93 19.04 -6.01 -28.90
N SER A 94 17.78 -6.36 -28.80
CA SER A 94 16.66 -5.46 -28.49
C SER A 94 16.11 -5.71 -27.09
N TYR A 95 15.27 -4.80 -26.60
CA TYR A 95 14.62 -5.02 -25.30
C TYR A 95 13.67 -6.22 -25.32
N ALA A 96 13.06 -6.51 -26.47
CA ALA A 96 12.20 -7.67 -26.65
C ALA A 96 12.92 -9.01 -26.41
N ASP A 97 14.25 -9.07 -26.67
CA ASP A 97 15.06 -10.26 -26.44
C ASP A 97 15.26 -10.60 -24.96
N PHE A 98 14.90 -9.69 -24.05
CA PHE A 98 14.82 -9.99 -22.63
C PHE A 98 13.55 -10.79 -22.25
N GLY A 99 12.48 -10.67 -23.02
CA GLY A 99 11.20 -11.35 -22.73
C GLY A 99 11.36 -12.85 -22.47
N PRO A 100 11.99 -13.64 -23.39
CA PRO A 100 12.21 -15.07 -23.18
C PRO A 100 13.12 -15.41 -21.99
N GLN A 101 13.92 -14.46 -21.51
CA GLN A 101 14.82 -14.64 -20.37
C GLN A 101 14.15 -14.30 -19.02
N PHE A 102 12.97 -13.73 -19.04
CA PHE A 102 12.10 -13.55 -17.85
C PHE A 102 11.42 -14.89 -17.58
N THR A 103 12.07 -15.76 -16.81
CA THR A 103 11.67 -17.17 -16.71
C THR A 103 10.67 -17.46 -15.59
N ALA A 104 10.69 -16.67 -14.51
CA ALA A 104 9.95 -16.95 -13.28
C ALA A 104 10.09 -18.42 -12.80
N HIS A 105 11.22 -19.07 -13.09
CA HIS A 105 11.43 -20.51 -12.88
C HIS A 105 11.28 -20.93 -11.41
N PHE A 106 11.69 -20.05 -10.50
CA PHE A 106 11.59 -20.27 -9.04
C PHE A 106 10.41 -19.53 -8.41
N PHE A 107 9.53 -18.96 -9.21
CA PHE A 107 8.34 -18.31 -8.68
C PHE A 107 7.39 -19.33 -8.07
N ASP A 108 7.28 -19.27 -6.76
CA ASP A 108 6.31 -20.02 -5.97
C ASP A 108 5.35 -19.01 -5.30
N PRO A 109 4.12 -18.88 -5.80
CA PRO A 109 3.14 -17.91 -5.28
C PRO A 109 2.72 -18.20 -3.84
N GLU A 110 2.74 -19.47 -3.41
CA GLU A 110 2.41 -19.85 -2.04
C GLU A 110 3.52 -19.37 -1.08
N ASN A 111 4.79 -19.61 -1.42
CA ASN A 111 5.92 -19.13 -0.62
C ASN A 111 5.98 -17.60 -0.54
N TRP A 112 5.68 -16.90 -1.64
CA TRP A 112 5.59 -15.45 -1.61
C TRP A 112 4.46 -14.96 -0.69
N ALA A 113 3.29 -15.59 -0.78
CA ALA A 113 2.17 -15.23 0.06
C ALA A 113 2.43 -15.53 1.55
N ASP A 114 3.16 -16.62 1.88
CA ASP A 114 3.60 -16.92 3.25
C ASP A 114 4.55 -15.84 3.79
N LEU A 115 5.51 -15.40 2.98
CA LEU A 115 6.42 -14.32 3.34
C LEU A 115 5.66 -13.02 3.62
N PHE A 116 4.71 -12.65 2.74
CA PHE A 116 3.93 -11.42 2.91
C PHE A 116 3.00 -11.49 4.12
N GLN A 117 2.42 -12.66 4.40
CA GLN A 117 1.68 -12.87 5.63
C GLN A 117 2.57 -12.73 6.86
N ALA A 118 3.75 -13.35 6.84
CA ALA A 118 4.73 -13.28 7.94
C ALA A 118 5.27 -11.85 8.14
N SER A 119 5.33 -11.02 7.11
CA SER A 119 5.66 -9.60 7.22
C SER A 119 4.59 -8.76 7.92
N GLY A 120 3.38 -9.31 8.11
CA GLY A 120 2.24 -8.60 8.68
C GLY A 120 1.42 -7.80 7.67
N ALA A 121 1.72 -7.89 6.37
CA ALA A 121 0.99 -7.18 5.33
C ALA A 121 -0.50 -7.55 5.32
N LYS A 122 -1.35 -6.54 5.10
CA LYS A 122 -2.79 -6.70 4.96
C LYS A 122 -3.26 -6.55 3.51
N TYR A 123 -2.41 -6.03 2.66
CA TYR A 123 -2.62 -5.99 1.21
C TYR A 123 -1.28 -6.11 0.49
N VAL A 124 -1.34 -6.62 -0.73
CA VAL A 124 -0.20 -6.78 -1.63
C VAL A 124 -0.57 -6.19 -2.97
N VAL A 125 0.32 -5.39 -3.57
CA VAL A 125 0.14 -4.84 -4.91
C VAL A 125 1.22 -5.40 -5.82
N LEU A 126 0.83 -6.03 -6.94
CA LEU A 126 1.75 -6.53 -7.96
C LEU A 126 1.72 -5.63 -9.20
N THR A 127 2.88 -5.33 -9.78
CA THR A 127 2.93 -4.74 -11.12
C THR A 127 2.34 -5.70 -12.16
N ALA A 128 1.08 -5.47 -12.56
CA ALA A 128 0.49 -6.20 -13.65
C ALA A 128 1.14 -5.78 -14.98
N LYS A 129 1.36 -4.48 -15.19
CA LYS A 129 2.10 -3.92 -16.32
C LYS A 129 2.83 -2.64 -15.89
N HIS A 130 4.14 -2.57 -16.12
CA HIS A 130 4.93 -1.35 -15.97
C HIS A 130 5.04 -0.61 -17.33
N HIS A 131 5.78 0.48 -17.40
CA HIS A 131 5.86 1.40 -18.56
C HIS A 131 6.46 0.77 -19.83
N GLU A 132 7.13 -0.38 -19.74
CA GLU A 132 7.63 -1.13 -20.91
C GLU A 132 6.54 -1.92 -21.65
N GLY A 133 5.34 -2.01 -21.06
CA GLY A 133 4.18 -2.62 -21.67
C GLY A 133 4.11 -4.14 -21.59
N PHE A 134 5.07 -4.82 -20.94
CA PHE A 134 4.98 -6.27 -20.72
C PHE A 134 3.93 -6.56 -19.65
N THR A 135 2.98 -7.44 -19.96
CA THR A 135 1.92 -7.78 -19.01
C THR A 135 2.20 -9.10 -18.31
N ASN A 136 2.10 -9.10 -16.99
CA ASN A 136 2.26 -10.29 -16.14
C ASN A 136 1.01 -11.19 -16.11
N TRP A 137 0.10 -10.98 -17.05
CA TRP A 137 -1.10 -11.80 -17.29
C TRP A 137 -1.35 -11.93 -18.80
N PRO A 138 -2.14 -12.91 -19.25
CA PRO A 138 -2.49 -13.09 -20.67
C PRO A 138 -3.46 -12.00 -21.16
N SER A 139 -2.97 -10.77 -21.30
CA SER A 139 -3.72 -9.64 -21.83
C SER A 139 -4.10 -9.90 -23.28
N PRO A 140 -5.38 -9.80 -23.66
CA PRO A 140 -5.82 -10.05 -25.02
C PRO A 140 -5.34 -9.00 -26.03
N VAL A 141 -4.84 -7.84 -25.54
CA VAL A 141 -4.32 -6.74 -26.35
C VAL A 141 -2.80 -6.58 -26.25
N SER A 142 -2.09 -7.50 -25.58
CA SER A 142 -0.64 -7.58 -25.46
C SER A 142 -0.09 -8.91 -25.95
N TRP A 143 -0.66 -9.47 -27.00
CA TRP A 143 -0.20 -10.74 -27.57
C TRP A 143 1.28 -10.69 -27.96
N ASN A 144 2.01 -11.79 -27.70
CA ASN A 144 3.47 -11.90 -27.82
C ASN A 144 4.30 -10.93 -26.93
N TRP A 145 3.67 -10.18 -26.01
CA TRP A 145 4.35 -9.33 -25.05
C TRP A 145 3.67 -9.45 -23.67
N ASN A 146 3.47 -10.68 -23.24
CA ASN A 146 2.87 -11.04 -21.96
C ASN A 146 3.50 -12.33 -21.40
N SER A 147 3.37 -12.55 -20.10
CA SER A 147 3.97 -13.67 -19.38
C SER A 147 3.42 -15.06 -19.76
N LYS A 148 2.29 -15.12 -20.47
CA LYS A 148 1.73 -16.38 -20.97
C LYS A 148 2.31 -16.77 -22.31
N ASP A 149 2.52 -15.81 -23.18
CA ASP A 149 3.03 -16.05 -24.53
C ASP A 149 4.55 -16.15 -24.57
N VAL A 150 5.23 -15.37 -23.72
CA VAL A 150 6.69 -15.22 -23.72
C VAL A 150 7.24 -15.38 -22.30
N GLY A 151 8.39 -16.01 -22.17
CA GLY A 151 9.11 -16.15 -20.90
C GLY A 151 8.54 -17.25 -20.01
N PRO A 152 7.82 -16.90 -18.93
CA PRO A 152 7.36 -17.90 -17.94
C PRO A 152 6.31 -18.88 -18.47
N HIS A 153 5.55 -18.50 -19.47
CA HIS A 153 4.37 -19.22 -19.96
C HIS A 153 3.30 -19.44 -18.89
N ARG A 154 3.18 -18.48 -17.96
CA ARG A 154 2.31 -18.52 -16.77
C ARG A 154 1.47 -17.25 -16.66
N ASP A 155 0.34 -17.36 -15.97
CA ASP A 155 -0.47 -16.21 -15.52
C ASP A 155 -0.01 -15.81 -14.11
N LEU A 156 1.01 -14.96 -14.04
CA LEU A 156 1.64 -14.57 -12.77
C LEU A 156 0.70 -13.77 -11.88
N VAL A 157 -0.15 -12.92 -12.47
CA VAL A 157 -1.17 -12.15 -11.75
C VAL A 157 -2.21 -13.06 -11.11
N GLY A 158 -2.74 -14.01 -11.85
CA GLY A 158 -3.77 -14.93 -11.37
C GLY A 158 -3.24 -15.91 -10.30
N GLU A 159 -2.04 -16.43 -10.51
CA GLU A 159 -1.41 -17.37 -9.58
C GLU A 159 -1.11 -16.71 -8.23
N LEU A 160 -0.48 -15.52 -8.24
CA LEU A 160 -0.19 -14.80 -7.00
C LEU A 160 -1.48 -14.36 -6.29
N GLY A 161 -2.44 -13.83 -7.03
CA GLY A 161 -3.71 -13.39 -6.44
C GLY A 161 -4.47 -14.52 -5.75
N THR A 162 -4.42 -15.72 -6.30
CA THR A 162 -5.00 -16.92 -5.69
C THR A 162 -4.32 -17.26 -4.35
N ALA A 163 -3.00 -17.23 -4.31
CA ALA A 163 -2.22 -17.55 -3.11
C ALA A 163 -2.40 -16.48 -2.00
N ILE A 164 -2.42 -15.20 -2.38
CA ILE A 164 -2.60 -14.06 -1.46
C ILE A 164 -3.97 -14.14 -0.76
N ARG A 165 -5.04 -14.39 -1.53
CA ARG A 165 -6.40 -14.47 -0.97
C ARG A 165 -6.61 -15.65 -0.03
N LYS A 166 -5.92 -16.77 -0.23
CA LYS A 166 -5.93 -17.91 0.71
C LYS A 166 -5.45 -17.53 2.12
N ARG A 167 -4.65 -16.48 2.23
CA ARG A 167 -4.10 -15.95 3.49
C ARG A 167 -4.90 -14.77 4.05
N ASN A 168 -6.09 -14.49 3.50
CA ASN A 168 -6.94 -13.36 3.86
C ASN A 168 -6.22 -12.01 3.73
N ILE A 169 -5.33 -11.89 2.75
CA ILE A 169 -4.66 -10.64 2.37
C ILE A 169 -5.37 -10.07 1.15
N ARG A 170 -5.60 -8.76 1.13
CA ARG A 170 -6.19 -8.06 -0.01
C ARG A 170 -5.18 -8.00 -1.16
N TYR A 171 -5.66 -8.12 -2.39
CA TYR A 171 -4.82 -8.17 -3.58
C TYR A 171 -5.08 -7.00 -4.51
N GLY A 172 -4.06 -6.17 -4.71
CA GLY A 172 -4.07 -5.03 -5.60
C GLY A 172 -3.20 -5.25 -6.84
N LEU A 173 -3.50 -4.48 -7.87
CA LEU A 173 -2.78 -4.50 -9.13
C LEU A 173 -2.32 -3.09 -9.50
N TYR A 174 -1.03 -2.95 -9.79
CA TYR A 174 -0.47 -1.76 -10.41
C TYR A 174 -0.60 -1.87 -11.94
N HIS A 175 -1.00 -0.79 -12.58
CA HIS A 175 -1.08 -0.70 -14.03
C HIS A 175 -0.59 0.67 -14.51
N SER A 176 0.42 0.68 -15.38
CA SER A 176 0.84 1.89 -16.08
C SER A 176 -0.16 2.28 -17.16
N LEU A 177 -0.60 3.53 -17.12
CA LEU A 177 -1.53 4.08 -18.11
C LEU A 177 -0.90 4.14 -19.50
N PHE A 178 0.40 4.45 -19.61
CA PHE A 178 1.13 4.53 -20.89
C PHE A 178 2.14 3.40 -21.09
N GLU A 179 2.67 3.33 -22.29
CA GLU A 179 3.83 2.49 -22.65
C GLU A 179 4.83 3.34 -23.43
N TRP A 180 6.08 3.42 -22.96
CA TRP A 180 7.11 4.32 -23.49
C TRP A 180 7.26 4.32 -25.02
N PHE A 181 7.19 3.13 -25.63
CA PHE A 181 7.54 2.94 -27.04
C PHE A 181 6.41 2.32 -27.87
N HIS A 182 5.19 2.29 -27.34
CA HIS A 182 4.04 1.76 -28.09
C HIS A 182 3.68 2.70 -29.26
N PRO A 183 3.60 2.19 -30.50
CA PRO A 183 3.39 3.05 -31.70
C PRO A 183 2.16 3.94 -31.61
N LEU A 184 1.03 3.43 -31.10
CA LEU A 184 -0.20 4.22 -30.95
C LEU A 184 -0.05 5.31 -29.89
N TYR A 185 0.65 5.02 -28.78
CA TYR A 185 0.92 6.03 -27.77
C TYR A 185 1.78 7.17 -28.32
N LEU A 186 2.85 6.81 -29.04
CA LEU A 186 3.73 7.81 -29.69
C LEU A 186 2.99 8.62 -30.76
N LEU A 187 2.03 7.99 -31.46
CA LEU A 187 1.17 8.70 -32.41
C LEU A 187 0.27 9.73 -31.72
N ASP A 188 -0.41 9.33 -30.66
CA ASP A 188 -1.26 10.22 -29.86
C ASP A 188 -0.44 11.34 -29.21
N LYS A 189 0.74 11.03 -28.66
CA LYS A 189 1.67 12.01 -28.09
C LYS A 189 2.16 13.02 -29.12
N LYS A 190 2.49 12.56 -30.35
CA LYS A 190 2.95 13.42 -31.44
C LYS A 190 1.90 14.45 -31.87
N ASN A 191 0.61 14.12 -31.78
CA ASN A 191 -0.47 15.03 -32.11
C ASN A 191 -0.98 15.86 -30.91
N GLY A 192 -0.29 15.78 -29.77
CA GLY A 192 -0.65 16.50 -28.54
C GLY A 192 -1.86 15.88 -27.83
N PHE A 193 -2.01 14.54 -27.91
CA PHE A 193 -3.07 13.77 -27.29
C PHE A 193 -4.49 14.16 -27.75
N LYS A 194 -4.60 14.59 -29.02
CA LYS A 194 -5.91 14.92 -29.65
C LYS A 194 -6.68 13.70 -30.09
N THR A 195 -6.03 12.55 -30.18
CA THR A 195 -6.64 11.25 -30.44
C THR A 195 -6.36 10.31 -29.28
N GLN A 196 -7.17 9.26 -29.14
CA GLN A 196 -7.11 8.28 -28.07
C GLN A 196 -6.92 6.86 -28.61
N HIS A 197 -6.12 6.73 -29.70
CA HIS A 197 -5.91 5.43 -30.34
C HIS A 197 -5.30 4.41 -29.37
N PHE A 198 -4.32 4.84 -28.57
CA PHE A 198 -3.68 3.99 -27.57
C PHE A 198 -4.65 3.64 -26.44
N VAL A 199 -5.36 4.62 -25.91
CA VAL A 199 -6.31 4.43 -24.79
C VAL A 199 -7.40 3.44 -25.16
N ALA A 200 -7.98 3.59 -26.37
CA ALA A 200 -9.05 2.72 -26.86
C ALA A 200 -8.56 1.30 -27.19
N ALA A 201 -7.32 1.16 -27.72
CA ALA A 201 -6.80 -0.13 -28.15
C ALA A 201 -6.08 -0.90 -27.03
N LYS A 202 -5.60 -0.21 -26.00
CA LYS A 202 -4.69 -0.79 -25.02
C LYS A 202 -5.10 -0.52 -23.56
N THR A 203 -5.03 0.75 -23.10
CA THR A 203 -5.18 1.08 -21.68
C THR A 203 -6.53 0.67 -21.11
N MET A 204 -7.64 1.06 -21.76
CA MET A 204 -8.97 0.73 -21.27
C MET A 204 -9.29 -0.77 -21.35
N PRO A 205 -9.05 -1.46 -22.48
CA PRO A 205 -9.23 -2.91 -22.53
C PRO A 205 -8.47 -3.66 -21.43
N GLU A 206 -7.25 -3.26 -21.11
CA GLU A 206 -6.44 -3.89 -20.05
C GLU A 206 -7.02 -3.63 -18.65
N LEU A 207 -7.39 -2.39 -18.34
CA LEU A 207 -7.99 -2.07 -17.04
C LEU A 207 -9.30 -2.83 -16.82
N TYR A 208 -10.19 -2.88 -17.84
CA TYR A 208 -11.42 -3.66 -17.78
C TYR A 208 -11.16 -5.17 -17.65
N ASP A 209 -10.16 -5.71 -18.36
CA ASP A 209 -9.81 -7.14 -18.28
C ASP A 209 -9.26 -7.49 -16.89
N LEU A 210 -8.35 -6.68 -16.33
CA LEU A 210 -7.82 -6.87 -14.99
C LEU A 210 -8.91 -6.91 -13.93
N VAL A 211 -9.84 -5.95 -13.97
CA VAL A 211 -10.94 -5.87 -13.00
C VAL A 211 -11.88 -7.06 -13.12
N ASN A 212 -12.32 -7.38 -14.35
CA ASN A 212 -13.29 -8.45 -14.55
C ASN A 212 -12.70 -9.84 -14.29
N ARG A 213 -11.43 -10.04 -14.67
CA ARG A 213 -10.76 -11.34 -14.56
C ARG A 213 -10.28 -11.62 -13.15
N TYR A 214 -9.58 -10.67 -12.53
CA TYR A 214 -8.89 -10.89 -11.26
C TYR A 214 -9.59 -10.30 -10.05
N LYS A 215 -10.56 -9.41 -10.24
CA LYS A 215 -11.35 -8.79 -9.17
C LYS A 215 -10.45 -8.20 -8.07
N PRO A 216 -9.55 -7.26 -8.41
CA PRO A 216 -8.62 -6.69 -7.45
C PRO A 216 -9.35 -5.87 -6.38
N ASP A 217 -8.81 -5.89 -5.17
CA ASP A 217 -9.26 -5.03 -4.07
C ASP A 217 -8.75 -3.60 -4.19
N LEU A 218 -7.65 -3.41 -4.97
CA LEU A 218 -7.00 -2.13 -5.17
C LEU A 218 -6.45 -2.02 -6.59
N ILE A 219 -6.63 -0.86 -7.22
CA ILE A 219 -5.98 -0.51 -8.49
C ILE A 219 -5.02 0.65 -8.21
N TRP A 220 -3.74 0.39 -8.41
CA TRP A 220 -2.69 1.36 -8.34
C TRP A 220 -2.34 1.84 -9.76
N SER A 221 -2.90 2.98 -10.16
CA SER A 221 -2.63 3.60 -11.45
C SER A 221 -1.32 4.39 -11.41
N ASP A 222 -0.60 4.42 -12.52
CA ASP A 222 0.65 5.16 -12.68
C ASP A 222 0.87 5.60 -14.13
N GLY A 223 1.84 6.46 -14.38
CA GLY A 223 2.10 6.97 -15.73
C GLY A 223 1.15 8.09 -16.14
N ASP A 224 0.72 8.88 -15.18
CA ASP A 224 -0.29 9.93 -15.32
C ASP A 224 0.27 11.29 -15.77
N TRP A 225 1.59 11.50 -15.67
CA TRP A 225 2.23 12.82 -15.77
C TRP A 225 2.40 13.40 -17.19
N GLU A 226 2.10 12.66 -18.26
CA GLU A 226 2.28 13.14 -19.62
C GLU A 226 1.00 13.72 -20.27
N SER A 227 -0.18 13.35 -19.78
CA SER A 227 -1.45 13.76 -20.40
C SER A 227 -2.60 13.86 -19.39
N PRO A 228 -3.63 14.65 -19.69
CA PRO A 228 -4.74 14.85 -18.75
C PRO A 228 -5.61 13.61 -18.60
N ASP A 229 -6.36 13.57 -17.51
CA ASP A 229 -7.36 12.54 -17.19
C ASP A 229 -8.39 12.32 -18.31
N THR A 230 -8.73 13.38 -19.04
CA THR A 230 -9.64 13.32 -20.19
C THR A 230 -9.07 12.51 -21.35
N TYR A 231 -7.75 12.52 -21.56
CA TYR A 231 -7.11 11.63 -22.54
C TYR A 231 -7.22 10.17 -22.12
N TRP A 232 -7.05 9.90 -20.83
CA TRP A 232 -7.09 8.55 -20.28
C TRP A 232 -8.52 8.00 -20.10
N ASN A 233 -9.57 8.80 -20.27
CA ASN A 233 -10.95 8.47 -19.90
C ASN A 233 -11.07 8.02 -18.43
N SER A 234 -10.31 8.67 -17.54
CA SER A 234 -10.16 8.22 -16.15
C SER A 234 -11.48 8.25 -15.38
N THR A 235 -12.24 9.33 -15.48
CA THR A 235 -13.53 9.45 -14.78
C THR A 235 -14.59 8.49 -15.34
N ASP A 236 -14.56 8.18 -16.64
CA ASP A 236 -15.43 7.15 -17.23
C ASP A 236 -15.12 5.76 -16.67
N PHE A 237 -13.85 5.40 -16.63
CA PHE A 237 -13.42 4.13 -16.04
C PHE A 237 -13.78 4.05 -14.55
N LEU A 238 -13.50 5.09 -13.78
CA LEU A 238 -13.77 5.11 -12.33
C LEU A 238 -15.27 5.09 -12.03
N SER A 239 -16.09 5.80 -12.81
CA SER A 239 -17.54 5.75 -12.65
C SER A 239 -18.08 4.33 -12.94
N TRP A 240 -17.59 3.65 -13.97
CA TRP A 240 -17.92 2.26 -14.22
C TRP A 240 -17.44 1.35 -13.09
N LEU A 241 -16.20 1.55 -12.63
CA LEU A 241 -15.60 0.77 -11.56
C LEU A 241 -16.45 0.80 -10.28
N TYR A 242 -17.01 1.95 -9.94
CA TYR A 242 -17.80 2.16 -8.73
C TYR A 242 -19.31 1.84 -8.89
N ASN A 243 -19.82 1.78 -10.12
CA ASN A 243 -21.23 1.48 -10.38
C ASN A 243 -21.50 0.04 -10.77
N ASP A 244 -20.68 -0.48 -11.69
CA ASP A 244 -21.05 -1.66 -12.47
C ASP A 244 -20.02 -2.80 -12.39
N SER A 245 -18.82 -2.55 -11.85
CA SER A 245 -17.77 -3.57 -11.76
C SER A 245 -18.10 -4.64 -10.73
N PRO A 246 -17.50 -5.84 -10.85
CA PRO A 246 -17.67 -6.90 -9.86
C PRO A 246 -17.03 -6.58 -8.50
N VAL A 247 -16.26 -5.48 -8.38
CA VAL A 247 -15.55 -5.06 -7.18
C VAL A 247 -16.01 -3.72 -6.62
N LYS A 248 -17.09 -3.17 -7.15
CA LYS A 248 -17.59 -1.82 -6.90
C LYS A 248 -17.72 -1.43 -5.42
N ASP A 249 -18.01 -2.38 -4.55
CA ASP A 249 -18.27 -2.12 -3.13
C ASP A 249 -16.98 -2.00 -2.30
N GLU A 250 -15.91 -2.71 -2.72
CA GLU A 250 -14.70 -2.89 -1.91
C GLU A 250 -13.43 -2.30 -2.55
N VAL A 251 -13.42 -2.05 -3.87
CA VAL A 251 -12.22 -1.59 -4.57
C VAL A 251 -11.80 -0.19 -4.11
N VAL A 252 -10.50 0.02 -3.96
CA VAL A 252 -9.91 1.33 -3.74
C VAL A 252 -8.95 1.69 -4.89
N VAL A 253 -8.77 2.98 -5.14
CA VAL A 253 -7.84 3.49 -6.15
C VAL A 253 -7.01 4.63 -5.56
N ASN A 254 -5.79 4.80 -6.09
CA ASN A 254 -4.94 5.95 -5.78
C ASN A 254 -5.36 7.20 -6.58
N ASP A 255 -4.49 8.20 -6.62
CA ASP A 255 -4.73 9.53 -7.21
C ASP A 255 -4.03 9.78 -8.57
N ARG A 256 -3.36 8.75 -9.16
CA ARG A 256 -2.56 8.90 -10.38
C ARG A 256 -3.37 8.56 -11.65
N TRP A 257 -4.26 9.48 -12.06
CA TRP A 257 -5.20 9.27 -13.16
C TRP A 257 -5.08 10.27 -14.30
N GLY A 258 -4.12 11.16 -14.27
CA GLY A 258 -3.84 12.19 -15.26
C GLY A 258 -3.08 13.37 -14.65
N VAL A 259 -2.52 14.22 -15.51
CA VAL A 259 -1.84 15.46 -15.07
C VAL A 259 -2.75 16.25 -14.14
N ASN A 260 -2.21 16.69 -13.01
CA ASN A 260 -2.91 17.44 -11.95
C ASN A 260 -3.97 16.65 -11.15
N CYS A 261 -4.04 15.32 -11.27
CA CYS A 261 -4.92 14.53 -10.42
C CYS A 261 -4.28 14.23 -9.04
N SER A 262 -2.96 14.03 -9.00
CA SER A 262 -2.23 13.71 -7.77
C SER A 262 -2.46 14.75 -6.67
N CYS A 263 -2.76 14.30 -5.44
CA CYS A 263 -3.15 15.13 -4.29
C CYS A 263 -4.45 15.93 -4.47
N GLN A 264 -5.28 15.62 -5.48
CA GLN A 264 -6.52 16.34 -5.75
C GLN A 264 -7.72 15.41 -5.95
N HIS A 265 -7.53 14.27 -6.62
CA HIS A 265 -8.60 13.35 -7.01
C HIS A 265 -8.24 11.90 -6.71
N GLY A 266 -9.25 11.04 -6.51
CA GLY A 266 -9.06 9.62 -6.26
C GLY A 266 -9.44 9.19 -4.84
N GLY A 267 -9.38 7.89 -4.58
CA GLY A 267 -9.83 7.32 -3.30
C GLY A 267 -8.85 7.57 -2.14
N TYR A 268 -7.57 7.52 -2.41
CA TYR A 268 -6.51 7.90 -1.47
C TYR A 268 -5.35 8.57 -2.23
N TYR A 269 -4.55 9.38 -1.54
CA TYR A 269 -3.50 10.18 -2.16
C TYR A 269 -2.12 9.55 -1.97
N ASN A 270 -1.40 9.34 -3.08
CA ASN A 270 0.04 9.10 -3.06
C ASN A 270 0.81 10.42 -3.20
N CYS A 271 0.27 11.40 -3.90
CA CYS A 271 0.87 12.67 -4.29
C CYS A 271 2.12 12.49 -5.17
N GLU A 272 3.17 11.95 -4.59
CA GLU A 272 4.44 11.59 -5.23
C GLU A 272 5.04 10.34 -4.58
N ASP A 273 6.07 9.78 -5.18
CA ASP A 273 6.81 8.69 -4.56
C ASP A 273 7.47 9.13 -3.27
N ARG A 274 7.37 8.29 -2.22
CA ARG A 274 7.92 8.57 -0.89
C ARG A 274 7.34 9.84 -0.24
N PHE A 275 6.11 10.19 -0.60
CA PHE A 275 5.41 11.32 0.00
C PHE A 275 5.30 11.14 1.51
N GLN A 276 5.87 12.09 2.27
CA GLN A 276 5.81 12.14 3.72
C GLN A 276 5.34 13.53 4.15
N PRO A 277 4.07 13.70 4.52
CA PRO A 277 3.55 14.99 4.95
C PRO A 277 4.14 15.41 6.30
N SER A 278 4.36 16.71 6.49
CA SER A 278 4.86 17.27 7.75
C SER A 278 3.77 17.45 8.83
N ARG A 279 2.51 17.30 8.45
CA ARG A 279 1.33 17.42 9.32
C ARG A 279 0.25 16.43 8.87
N LEU A 280 -0.71 16.17 9.75
CA LEU A 280 -1.86 15.31 9.44
C LEU A 280 -2.64 15.85 8.23
N PRO A 281 -2.71 15.08 7.12
CA PRO A 281 -3.56 15.45 5.98
C PRO A 281 -5.05 15.31 6.28
N ASP A 282 -5.86 16.10 5.60
CA ASP A 282 -7.33 16.00 5.69
C ASP A 282 -7.90 14.82 4.91
N HIS A 283 -7.16 14.30 3.93
CA HIS A 283 -7.56 13.17 3.09
C HIS A 283 -6.73 11.93 3.39
N LYS A 284 -7.31 10.73 3.19
CA LYS A 284 -6.56 9.47 3.30
C LYS A 284 -5.42 9.43 2.29
N TRP A 285 -4.27 8.98 2.74
CA TRP A 285 -3.05 8.93 1.94
C TRP A 285 -2.26 7.65 2.16
N GLU A 286 -1.31 7.40 1.27
CA GLU A 286 -0.41 6.26 1.33
C GLU A 286 1.01 6.70 0.99
N MET A 287 1.97 6.35 1.84
CA MET A 287 3.38 6.41 1.51
C MET A 287 3.77 5.13 0.78
N CYS A 288 4.10 5.21 -0.50
CA CYS A 288 4.78 4.14 -1.20
C CYS A 288 6.28 4.38 -1.20
N THR A 289 7.05 3.38 -0.80
CA THR A 289 8.51 3.43 -0.72
C THR A 289 9.11 2.07 -1.04
N THR A 290 10.43 1.97 -1.13
CA THR A 290 11.10 0.72 -1.52
C THR A 290 12.28 0.40 -0.61
N VAL A 291 12.54 -0.87 -0.39
CA VAL A 291 13.69 -1.35 0.41
C VAL A 291 15.01 -0.98 -0.25
N ASP A 292 15.15 -1.14 -1.56
CA ASP A 292 16.28 -0.57 -2.33
C ASP A 292 15.97 0.90 -2.66
N ARG A 293 16.64 1.83 -2.00
CA ARG A 293 16.40 3.28 -2.14
C ARG A 293 16.67 3.83 -3.54
N GLN A 294 17.30 3.06 -4.43
CA GLN A 294 17.68 3.49 -5.78
C GLN A 294 16.77 2.91 -6.87
N SER A 295 15.97 1.88 -6.60
CA SER A 295 15.17 1.20 -7.61
C SER A 295 13.93 0.53 -7.02
N TRP A 296 12.82 0.55 -7.78
CA TRP A 296 11.63 -0.24 -7.45
C TRP A 296 11.79 -1.69 -7.91
N GLY A 297 12.39 -1.92 -9.10
CA GLY A 297 12.72 -3.25 -9.61
C GLY A 297 14.03 -3.79 -9.03
N TYR A 298 14.20 -5.11 -9.08
CA TYR A 298 15.46 -5.75 -8.70
C TYR A 298 16.62 -5.29 -9.57
N ARG A 299 17.76 -4.99 -8.95
CA ARG A 299 19.02 -4.69 -9.64
C ARG A 299 20.20 -5.43 -9.04
N ARG A 300 21.04 -6.04 -9.90
CA ARG A 300 22.24 -6.80 -9.48
C ARG A 300 23.40 -5.92 -9.01
N ASN A 301 23.37 -4.63 -9.32
CA ASN A 301 24.36 -3.65 -8.87
C ASN A 301 23.97 -2.91 -7.59
N MET A 302 22.98 -3.43 -6.85
CA MET A 302 22.58 -2.94 -5.52
C MET A 302 23.70 -3.16 -4.51
N MET A 303 24.01 -2.14 -3.72
CA MET A 303 24.96 -2.20 -2.60
C MET A 303 24.19 -2.15 -1.28
N MET A 304 24.81 -2.65 -0.21
CA MET A 304 24.20 -2.60 1.14
C MET A 304 23.86 -1.18 1.61
N ALA A 305 24.65 -0.19 1.19
CA ALA A 305 24.37 1.22 1.48
C ALA A 305 23.12 1.77 0.80
N ASP A 306 22.60 1.07 -0.21
CA ASP A 306 21.36 1.44 -0.91
C ASP A 306 20.11 0.87 -0.23
N VAL A 307 20.29 -0.09 0.68
CA VAL A 307 19.20 -0.84 1.31
C VAL A 307 18.81 -0.19 2.62
N ALA A 308 17.53 0.15 2.76
CA ALA A 308 16.98 0.63 4.02
C ALA A 308 17.18 -0.39 5.14
N ASP A 309 17.59 0.06 6.31
CA ASP A 309 17.67 -0.80 7.49
C ASP A 309 16.30 -0.96 8.17
N GLU A 310 16.23 -1.89 9.13
CA GLU A 310 14.98 -2.24 9.82
C GLU A 310 14.46 -1.07 10.66
N ALA A 311 15.36 -0.33 11.30
CA ALA A 311 14.99 0.81 12.15
C ALA A 311 14.38 1.93 11.30
N GLU A 312 14.97 2.20 10.14
CA GLU A 312 14.47 3.18 9.17
C GLU A 312 13.07 2.80 8.65
N ILE A 313 12.88 1.55 8.23
CA ILE A 313 11.58 1.05 7.72
C ILE A 313 10.51 1.13 8.81
N ILE A 314 10.81 0.71 10.04
CA ILE A 314 9.86 0.75 11.16
C ILE A 314 9.55 2.20 11.54
N ALA A 315 10.53 3.09 11.55
CA ALA A 315 10.32 4.51 11.81
C ALA A 315 9.40 5.16 10.77
N GLU A 316 9.61 4.89 9.48
CA GLU A 316 8.74 5.36 8.40
C GLU A 316 7.30 4.83 8.56
N LEU A 317 7.13 3.55 8.86
CA LEU A 317 5.82 2.94 9.12
C LEU A 317 5.12 3.63 10.32
N VAL A 318 5.81 3.84 11.42
CA VAL A 318 5.28 4.50 12.62
C VAL A 318 4.84 5.92 12.32
N GLN A 319 5.68 6.70 11.66
CA GLN A 319 5.38 8.08 11.26
C GLN A 319 4.15 8.14 10.35
N THR A 320 4.15 7.30 9.32
CA THR A 320 3.06 7.22 8.33
C THR A 320 1.72 6.93 8.99
N VAL A 321 1.67 5.92 9.85
CA VAL A 321 0.42 5.52 10.53
C VAL A 321 -0.05 6.58 11.53
N SER A 322 0.87 7.23 12.25
CA SER A 322 0.55 8.30 13.19
C SER A 322 -0.02 9.54 12.48
N LEU A 323 0.37 9.77 11.22
CA LEU A 323 -0.17 10.80 10.35
C LEU A 323 -1.37 10.30 9.50
N GLY A 324 -2.00 9.19 9.87
CA GLY A 324 -3.21 8.68 9.24
C GLY A 324 -3.01 7.95 7.92
N GLY A 325 -1.76 7.75 7.48
CA GLY A 325 -1.42 7.09 6.21
C GLY A 325 -1.44 5.56 6.26
N ASN A 326 -1.35 4.96 5.09
CA ASN A 326 -0.94 3.57 4.88
C ASN A 326 0.51 3.55 4.41
N TYR A 327 1.25 2.53 4.79
CA TYR A 327 2.64 2.31 4.38
C TYR A 327 2.72 1.13 3.42
N LEU A 328 3.16 1.38 2.19
CA LEU A 328 3.30 0.39 1.13
C LEU A 328 4.79 0.22 0.80
N LEU A 329 5.38 -0.89 1.28
CA LEU A 329 6.81 -1.17 1.17
C LEU A 329 7.09 -2.07 -0.03
N ASN A 330 7.89 -1.59 -0.97
CA ASN A 330 8.22 -2.30 -2.20
C ASN A 330 9.45 -3.20 -2.06
N ILE A 331 9.38 -4.33 -2.75
CA ILE A 331 10.50 -5.21 -3.09
C ILE A 331 10.49 -5.53 -4.58
N GLY A 332 11.68 -5.81 -5.14
CA GLY A 332 11.84 -6.24 -6.53
C GLY A 332 12.35 -7.67 -6.59
N PRO A 333 11.57 -8.64 -7.10
CA PRO A 333 12.05 -10.00 -7.33
C PRO A 333 12.98 -10.10 -8.54
N THR A 334 13.85 -11.13 -8.55
CA THR A 334 14.69 -11.46 -9.69
C THR A 334 13.90 -11.97 -10.89
N LYS A 335 14.49 -11.98 -12.08
CA LYS A 335 13.85 -12.53 -13.30
C LYS A 335 13.37 -13.98 -13.16
N ASP A 336 13.99 -14.72 -12.24
CA ASP A 336 13.67 -16.12 -11.98
C ASP A 336 12.60 -16.29 -10.88
N GLY A 337 12.11 -15.20 -10.28
CA GLY A 337 11.07 -15.23 -9.25
C GLY A 337 11.57 -15.43 -7.82
N LEU A 338 12.85 -15.14 -7.56
CA LEU A 338 13.39 -15.15 -6.21
C LEU A 338 13.29 -13.77 -5.56
N ILE A 339 12.86 -13.71 -4.32
CA ILE A 339 12.97 -12.52 -3.47
C ILE A 339 14.33 -12.60 -2.76
N ALA A 340 15.18 -11.60 -2.95
CA ALA A 340 16.52 -11.59 -2.38
C ALA A 340 16.47 -11.74 -0.84
N PRO A 341 17.41 -12.49 -0.23
CA PRO A 341 17.41 -12.74 1.22
C PRO A 341 17.32 -11.46 2.05
N ILE A 342 18.00 -10.38 1.63
CA ILE A 342 17.96 -9.08 2.32
C ILE A 342 16.55 -8.47 2.32
N PHE A 343 15.78 -8.61 1.24
CA PHE A 343 14.40 -8.14 1.18
C PHE A 343 13.48 -8.99 2.07
N GLN A 344 13.70 -10.32 2.10
CA GLN A 344 12.97 -11.20 3.01
C GLN A 344 13.24 -10.84 4.47
N GLU A 345 14.50 -10.61 4.83
CA GLU A 345 14.89 -10.20 6.18
C GLU A 345 14.19 -8.90 6.62
N ARG A 346 14.19 -7.87 5.78
CA ARG A 346 13.51 -6.60 6.06
C ARG A 346 12.01 -6.76 6.26
N LEU A 347 11.36 -7.55 5.41
CA LEU A 347 9.93 -7.85 5.55
C LEU A 347 9.64 -8.63 6.84
N LEU A 348 10.45 -9.62 7.17
CA LEU A 348 10.28 -10.41 8.39
C LEU A 348 10.57 -9.61 9.67
N ALA A 349 11.49 -8.66 9.62
CA ALA A 349 11.73 -7.74 10.74
C ALA A 349 10.52 -6.85 11.02
N VAL A 350 9.87 -6.32 9.98
CA VAL A 350 8.61 -5.59 10.11
C VAL A 350 7.54 -6.49 10.72
N GLY A 351 7.43 -7.73 10.25
CA GLY A 351 6.47 -8.71 10.77
C GLY A 351 6.70 -9.05 12.25
N LYS A 352 7.96 -9.26 12.65
CA LYS A 352 8.34 -9.49 14.05
C LYS A 352 7.89 -8.31 14.93
N TRP A 353 8.14 -7.09 14.50
CA TRP A 353 7.71 -5.89 15.20
C TRP A 353 6.19 -5.76 15.26
N LEU A 354 5.47 -5.95 14.12
CA LEU A 354 4.02 -5.87 14.05
C LEU A 354 3.30 -6.97 14.84
N ASN A 355 3.92 -8.13 15.05
CA ASN A 355 3.35 -9.18 15.89
C ASN A 355 3.17 -8.74 17.35
N ILE A 356 3.98 -7.80 17.82
CA ILE A 356 3.88 -7.21 19.15
C ILE A 356 3.16 -5.86 19.13
N SER A 357 3.58 -4.96 18.23
CA SER A 357 3.11 -3.58 18.19
C SER A 357 1.90 -3.36 17.26
N GLY A 358 1.44 -4.39 16.55
CA GLY A 358 0.35 -4.28 15.57
C GLY A 358 -0.99 -3.83 16.17
N GLU A 359 -1.21 -4.01 17.47
CA GLU A 359 -2.36 -3.44 18.16
C GLU A 359 -2.41 -1.91 18.02
N ALA A 360 -1.25 -1.25 18.08
CA ALA A 360 -1.12 0.19 17.93
C ALA A 360 -1.18 0.68 16.47
N VAL A 361 -1.02 -0.25 15.51
CA VAL A 361 -0.92 0.06 14.07
C VAL A 361 -2.23 -0.21 13.34
N TYR A 362 -2.68 -1.48 13.32
CA TYR A 362 -3.85 -1.88 12.54
C TYR A 362 -5.13 -1.27 13.11
N ALA A 363 -5.97 -0.76 12.20
CA ALA A 363 -7.24 -0.10 12.54
C ALA A 363 -7.10 1.05 13.56
N SER A 364 -5.91 1.59 13.73
CA SER A 364 -5.68 2.78 14.55
C SER A 364 -6.09 4.06 13.80
N LYS A 365 -6.23 5.13 14.56
CA LYS A 365 -6.49 6.49 14.07
C LYS A 365 -5.39 7.41 14.59
N PRO A 366 -5.12 8.53 13.92
CA PRO A 366 -4.31 9.58 14.51
C PRO A 366 -4.88 10.00 15.86
N TRP A 367 -4.03 10.22 16.84
CA TRP A 367 -4.44 10.85 18.08
C TRP A 367 -4.49 12.37 17.91
N ARG A 368 -5.01 13.12 18.89
CA ARG A 368 -5.09 14.59 18.86
C ARG A 368 -3.72 15.28 18.64
N VAL A 369 -2.64 14.62 19.04
CA VAL A 369 -1.25 15.00 18.78
C VAL A 369 -0.57 13.81 18.10
N GLN A 370 0.11 14.03 16.99
CA GLN A 370 0.71 12.94 16.19
C GLN A 370 2.10 12.58 16.69
N SER A 371 2.87 13.55 17.26
CA SER A 371 4.22 13.30 17.78
C SER A 371 4.59 14.27 18.89
N GLU A 372 5.58 13.91 19.69
CA GLU A 372 6.27 14.85 20.57
C GLU A 372 7.14 15.84 19.76
N LYS A 373 7.47 16.99 20.34
CA LYS A 373 8.18 18.08 19.66
C LYS A 373 9.52 17.66 19.02
N ASN A 374 10.20 16.68 19.61
CA ASN A 374 11.48 16.16 19.10
C ASN A 374 11.31 15.03 18.08
N ALA A 375 10.05 14.69 17.69
CA ALA A 375 9.71 13.63 16.75
C ALA A 375 10.31 12.23 17.07
N SER A 376 10.69 11.98 18.32
CA SER A 376 11.19 10.66 18.77
C SER A 376 10.08 9.75 19.28
N VAL A 377 8.89 10.32 19.54
CA VAL A 377 7.69 9.61 19.99
C VAL A 377 6.53 9.98 19.09
N TRP A 378 5.83 8.96 18.61
CA TRP A 378 4.65 9.09 17.72
C TRP A 378 3.43 8.47 18.37
N TYR A 379 2.27 9.02 18.06
CA TYR A 379 1.02 8.61 18.70
C TYR A 379 0.01 8.06 17.73
N THR A 380 -0.67 7.01 18.15
CA THR A 380 -1.90 6.50 17.53
C THR A 380 -2.95 6.30 18.60
N SER A 381 -4.21 6.09 18.19
CA SER A 381 -5.30 5.82 19.11
C SER A 381 -6.25 4.75 18.58
N LYS A 382 -6.94 4.08 19.50
CA LYS A 382 -8.00 3.12 19.18
C LYS A 382 -9.10 3.22 20.25
N GLY A 383 -10.21 3.86 19.93
CA GLY A 383 -11.21 4.21 20.89
C GLY A 383 -10.62 5.15 21.96
N SER A 384 -10.71 4.76 23.23
CA SER A 384 -10.15 5.50 24.38
C SER A 384 -8.70 5.13 24.70
N VAL A 385 -8.10 4.21 23.95
CA VAL A 385 -6.71 3.79 24.17
C VAL A 385 -5.77 4.64 23.33
N VAL A 386 -4.72 5.15 23.94
CA VAL A 386 -3.65 5.91 23.27
C VAL A 386 -2.37 5.08 23.29
N TYR A 387 -1.66 5.06 22.18
CA TYR A 387 -0.37 4.39 22.04
C TYR A 387 0.70 5.43 21.78
N ALA A 388 1.79 5.39 22.57
CA ALA A 388 2.99 6.16 22.33
C ALA A 388 4.09 5.22 21.83
N ILE A 389 4.52 5.40 20.59
CA ILE A 389 5.54 4.59 19.94
C ILE A 389 6.83 5.41 19.91
N PHE A 390 7.86 4.97 20.62
CA PHE A 390 9.14 5.67 20.70
C PHE A 390 10.23 4.92 19.94
N LEU A 391 11.02 5.69 19.19
CA LEU A 391 12.02 5.19 18.23
C LEU A 391 13.41 5.07 18.84
N HIS A 392 13.64 5.69 20.00
CA HIS A 392 14.92 5.66 20.68
C HIS A 392 14.70 5.34 22.17
N TRP A 393 15.44 4.35 22.67
CA TRP A 393 15.40 4.01 24.08
C TRP A 393 16.09 5.10 24.91
N PRO A 394 15.42 5.69 25.92
CA PRO A 394 16.05 6.72 26.76
C PRO A 394 17.21 6.15 27.56
N GLU A 395 18.37 6.81 27.53
CA GLU A 395 19.59 6.36 28.25
C GLU A 395 19.40 6.24 29.76
N ASN A 396 18.59 7.13 30.34
CA ASN A 396 18.28 7.12 31.79
C ASN A 396 17.12 6.19 32.15
N GLY A 397 16.56 5.44 31.21
CA GLY A 397 15.44 4.53 31.42
C GLY A 397 14.11 5.21 31.75
N VAL A 398 13.97 6.53 31.49
CA VAL A 398 12.75 7.30 31.76
C VAL A 398 12.25 7.90 30.47
N LEU A 399 11.07 7.46 30.01
CA LEU A 399 10.39 8.06 28.87
C LEU A 399 9.56 9.25 29.34
N ASN A 400 9.82 10.41 28.77
CA ASN A 400 9.14 11.66 29.10
C ASN A 400 8.16 12.03 27.98
N LEU A 401 6.87 12.16 28.29
CA LEU A 401 5.79 12.50 27.37
C LEU A 401 5.11 13.80 27.82
N GLN A 402 5.15 14.82 26.99
CA GLN A 402 4.57 16.13 27.28
C GLN A 402 3.08 16.22 26.93
N SER A 403 2.65 15.42 25.96
CA SER A 403 1.32 15.54 25.37
C SER A 403 0.20 14.84 26.15
N PRO A 404 0.39 13.61 26.73
CA PRO A 404 -0.66 12.94 27.47
C PRO A 404 -0.91 13.57 28.83
N LYS A 405 -2.21 13.79 29.14
CA LYS A 405 -2.67 14.18 30.47
C LYS A 405 -3.36 13.00 31.13
N THR A 406 -2.84 12.56 32.29
CA THR A 406 -3.39 11.42 33.01
C THR A 406 -4.59 11.78 33.86
N THR A 407 -5.58 10.88 33.89
CA THR A 407 -6.67 10.91 34.87
C THR A 407 -6.32 10.02 36.10
N SER A 408 -7.17 10.04 37.13
CA SER A 408 -6.99 9.18 38.31
C SER A 408 -7.12 7.67 38.01
N SER A 409 -7.68 7.30 36.86
CA SER A 409 -7.83 5.92 36.39
C SER A 409 -6.80 5.50 35.35
N ALA A 410 -5.73 6.29 35.16
CA ALA A 410 -4.73 6.01 34.16
C ALA A 410 -4.00 4.68 34.43
N GLN A 411 -3.91 3.85 33.38
CA GLN A 411 -3.11 2.62 33.37
C GLN A 411 -2.12 2.70 32.22
N ILE A 412 -0.87 2.35 32.51
CA ILE A 412 0.23 2.45 31.57
C ILE A 412 0.98 1.12 31.52
N THR A 413 0.98 0.51 30.35
CA THR A 413 1.67 -0.78 30.06
C THR A 413 2.56 -0.63 28.84
N MET A 414 3.42 -1.58 28.60
CA MET A 414 4.24 -1.68 27.40
C MET A 414 3.86 -2.95 26.63
N LEU A 415 3.61 -2.82 25.33
CA LEU A 415 3.29 -4.00 24.52
C LEU A 415 4.46 -5.00 24.52
N GLY A 416 4.14 -6.27 24.61
CA GLY A 416 5.12 -7.35 24.73
C GLY A 416 5.63 -7.61 26.16
N ILE A 417 5.21 -6.81 27.14
CA ILE A 417 5.56 -6.99 28.57
C ILE A 417 4.28 -7.13 29.38
N GLN A 418 4.19 -8.22 30.16
CA GLN A 418 3.02 -8.53 31.01
C GLN A 418 3.09 -7.86 32.38
N LYS A 419 3.43 -6.57 32.45
CA LYS A 419 3.55 -5.85 33.73
C LYS A 419 3.23 -4.38 33.54
N ASP A 420 2.48 -3.83 34.51
CA ASP A 420 2.24 -2.38 34.57
C ASP A 420 3.57 -1.65 34.82
N LEU A 421 3.76 -0.53 34.14
CA LEU A 421 4.91 0.33 34.32
C LEU A 421 4.64 1.32 35.47
N LYS A 422 5.69 1.62 36.25
CA LYS A 422 5.66 2.74 37.19
C LYS A 422 5.69 4.05 36.40
N TRP A 423 4.91 5.01 36.83
CA TRP A 423 4.85 6.33 36.21
C TRP A 423 4.59 7.40 37.28
N SER A 424 4.91 8.64 36.98
CA SER A 424 4.59 9.82 37.77
C SER A 424 4.31 11.01 36.84
N THR A 425 3.67 12.04 37.37
CA THR A 425 3.45 13.30 36.63
C THR A 425 4.24 14.42 37.28
N ASN A 426 4.87 15.24 36.45
CA ASN A 426 5.55 16.46 36.85
C ASN A 426 4.97 17.64 36.07
N PRO A 427 4.50 18.73 36.72
CA PRO A 427 3.94 19.88 35.99
C PRO A 427 4.86 20.52 34.94
N GLN A 428 6.18 20.37 35.09
CA GLN A 428 7.20 20.90 34.18
C GLN A 428 7.65 19.90 33.13
N GLU A 429 7.65 18.61 33.46
CA GLU A 429 8.20 17.53 32.62
C GLU A 429 7.13 16.64 31.99
N GLY A 430 5.85 16.78 32.38
CA GLY A 430 4.75 15.98 31.86
C GLY A 430 4.63 14.60 32.52
N LEU A 431 4.33 13.57 31.74
CA LEU A 431 4.22 12.17 32.16
C LEU A 431 5.57 11.47 32.05
N LEU A 432 6.10 11.04 33.19
CA LEU A 432 7.35 10.27 33.31
C LEU A 432 7.03 8.78 33.48
N ILE A 433 7.48 7.96 32.53
CA ILE A 433 7.27 6.51 32.53
C ILE A 433 8.62 5.83 32.77
N TYR A 434 8.71 5.03 33.86
CA TYR A 434 9.89 4.31 34.20
C TYR A 434 9.93 2.97 33.46
N LEU A 435 10.81 2.88 32.46
CA LEU A 435 10.94 1.71 31.61
C LEU A 435 11.57 0.52 32.40
N PRO A 436 11.39 -0.72 31.92
CA PRO A 436 11.98 -1.89 32.55
C PRO A 436 13.49 -1.78 32.65
N PRO A 437 14.11 -2.27 33.73
CA PRO A 437 15.58 -2.21 33.94
C PRO A 437 16.34 -3.22 33.05
N SER A 438 15.68 -3.84 32.10
CA SER A 438 16.27 -4.77 31.14
C SER A 438 16.91 -4.00 29.97
N PRO A 439 18.03 -4.47 29.41
CA PRO A 439 18.58 -3.86 28.21
C PRO A 439 17.58 -3.99 27.04
N PRO A 440 17.51 -3.03 26.12
CA PRO A 440 16.58 -3.08 24.96
C PRO A 440 16.71 -4.36 24.14
N SER A 441 17.92 -4.91 24.01
CA SER A 441 18.19 -6.17 23.30
C SER A 441 17.59 -7.43 23.96
N ALA A 442 17.16 -7.35 25.22
CA ALA A 442 16.46 -8.43 25.93
C ALA A 442 14.93 -8.31 25.83
N LEU A 443 14.43 -7.28 25.17
CA LEU A 443 13.00 -7.07 24.95
C LEU A 443 12.50 -7.87 23.75
N PRO A 444 11.19 -8.17 23.69
CA PRO A 444 10.62 -8.97 22.61
C PRO A 444 10.57 -8.25 21.24
N VAL A 445 10.82 -6.94 21.23
CA VAL A 445 10.88 -6.09 20.03
C VAL A 445 12.14 -5.24 20.01
N GLU A 446 12.59 -4.91 18.83
CA GLU A 446 13.71 -4.04 18.52
C GLU A 446 13.24 -2.83 17.71
N PHE A 447 14.07 -1.80 17.59
CA PHE A 447 13.92 -0.61 16.75
C PHE A 447 12.85 0.40 17.19
N ALA A 448 11.70 -0.05 17.71
CA ALA A 448 10.68 0.83 18.28
C ALA A 448 9.85 0.10 19.33
N TRP A 449 9.42 0.82 20.37
CA TRP A 449 8.70 0.25 21.51
C TRP A 449 7.39 1.01 21.72
N THR A 450 6.38 0.32 22.18
CA THR A 450 5.03 0.87 22.27
C THR A 450 4.50 0.87 23.70
N ILE A 451 4.21 2.04 24.21
CA ILE A 451 3.46 2.24 25.47
C ILE A 451 1.97 2.29 25.12
N LYS A 452 1.19 1.48 25.82
CA LYS A 452 -0.26 1.49 25.80
C LYS A 452 -0.80 2.22 27.02
N MET A 453 -1.64 3.20 26.81
CA MET A 453 -2.20 4.06 27.85
C MET A 453 -3.73 4.08 27.79
N THR A 454 -4.39 3.90 28.94
CA THR A 454 -5.81 4.17 29.12
C THR A 454 -5.99 5.25 30.18
N GLY A 455 -7.16 5.92 30.24
CA GLY A 455 -7.38 7.01 31.17
C GLY A 455 -6.44 8.21 30.96
N VAL A 456 -6.12 8.49 29.68
CA VAL A 456 -5.33 9.66 29.27
C VAL A 456 -6.11 10.48 28.25
N GLU A 457 -5.88 11.84 28.28
CA GLU A 457 -6.47 12.82 27.39
C GLU A 457 -5.41 13.52 26.54
#